data_baf1b4466bf6b54364ac36b4e2dc8e98
#
_entry.id   baf1b4466bf6b54364ac36b4e2dc8e98
#
_cell.length_a   1.000
_cell.length_b   1.000
_cell.length_c   1.000
_cell.angle_alpha   90.00
_cell.angle_beta   90.00
_cell.angle_gamma   90.00
#
_symmetry.space_group_name_H-M   'P 1'
#
loop_
_entity.id
_entity.type
_entity.pdbx_description
1 polymer ?
#
loop_
_entity_poly.entity_id
_entity_poly.type
_entity_poly.pdbx_seq_one_letter_code
_entity_poly.pdbx_strand_id
1 'polypeptide(L)'
;ITRIDDKGFVYFQTVGGWWSQVMLAQRVTIVTSKGEVTGVIGSKPPHILSPEARKKPVEIKDMFIDIGATSREEAMEWGVRPGDMAVPHFEFTVMNNPKMLLAKAWDNRIGCAIAIDVMKNLSQTAHPNIVYGVGTVQEEVGLRGAKTATYKVQPDIAFAVDVGIAGDT
;
A
#
# COMPACT_ATOMS: atom_id res chain seq x y z
N ILE A 1 -9.20 -0.40 -9.29
CA ILE A 1 -9.38 -0.25 -10.75
C ILE A 1 -10.68 0.48 -11.00
N THR A 2 -10.67 1.46 -11.94
CA THR A 2 -11.87 2.24 -12.30
C THR A 2 -12.41 1.87 -13.70
N ARG A 3 -11.54 1.60 -14.65
CA ARG A 3 -11.92 1.21 -16.01
C ARG A 3 -10.76 0.54 -16.76
N ILE A 4 -11.08 -0.15 -17.83
CA ILE A 4 -10.12 -0.70 -18.81
C ILE A 4 -10.47 -0.07 -20.16
N ASP A 5 -9.49 0.45 -20.90
CA ASP A 5 -9.74 0.98 -22.23
C ASP A 5 -9.66 -0.10 -23.31
N ASP A 6 -10.00 0.27 -24.56
CA ASP A 6 -10.08 -0.67 -25.67
C ASP A 6 -8.72 -1.27 -26.07
N LYS A 7 -7.61 -0.68 -25.59
CA LYS A 7 -6.25 -1.18 -25.79
C LYS A 7 -5.73 -2.05 -24.65
N GLY A 8 -6.55 -2.29 -23.62
CA GLY A 8 -6.18 -3.11 -22.47
C GLY A 8 -5.49 -2.34 -21.34
N PHE A 9 -5.28 -1.03 -21.44
CA PHE A 9 -4.74 -0.25 -20.33
C PHE A 9 -5.76 -0.11 -19.21
N VAL A 10 -5.28 -0.34 -17.99
CA VAL A 10 -6.10 -0.37 -16.78
C VAL A 10 -5.95 0.94 -16.01
N TYR A 11 -7.04 1.66 -15.84
CA TYR A 11 -7.07 2.92 -15.10
C TYR A 11 -7.49 2.69 -13.65
N PHE A 12 -6.98 3.52 -12.76
CA PHE A 12 -7.17 3.36 -11.33
C PHE A 12 -7.37 4.71 -10.63
N GLN A 13 -7.82 4.64 -9.41
CA GLN A 13 -7.74 5.73 -8.45
C GLN A 13 -7.02 5.23 -7.20
N THR A 14 -6.39 6.13 -6.47
CA THR A 14 -5.71 5.78 -5.22
C THR A 14 -6.70 5.64 -4.08
N VAL A 15 -6.34 4.80 -3.11
CA VAL A 15 -6.96 4.74 -1.79
C VAL A 15 -5.95 5.30 -0.80
N GLY A 16 -6.32 6.36 -0.08
CA GLY A 16 -5.39 7.15 0.74
C GLY A 16 -4.54 8.12 -0.07
N GLY A 17 -3.58 8.74 0.58
CA GLY A 17 -2.66 9.71 0.00
C GLY A 17 -1.49 9.06 -0.75
N TRP A 18 -1.35 9.36 -2.03
CA TRP A 18 -0.23 8.87 -2.85
C TRP A 18 0.45 10.03 -3.54
N TRP A 19 1.78 10.03 -3.50
CA TRP A 19 2.58 11.00 -4.22
C TRP A 19 2.87 10.51 -5.63
N SER A 20 2.35 11.21 -6.64
CA SER A 20 2.41 10.79 -8.04
C SER A 20 3.83 10.55 -8.56
N GLN A 21 4.83 11.27 -8.06
CA GLN A 21 6.20 11.19 -8.54
C GLN A 21 6.90 9.86 -8.26
N VAL A 22 6.46 9.11 -7.26
CA VAL A 22 7.04 7.80 -6.92
C VAL A 22 6.28 6.62 -7.54
N MET A 23 5.23 6.88 -8.33
CA MET A 23 4.37 5.83 -8.87
C MET A 23 4.81 5.32 -10.24
N LEU A 24 5.36 6.17 -11.09
CA LEU A 24 5.75 5.78 -12.45
C LEU A 24 6.83 4.70 -12.44
N ALA A 25 6.72 3.76 -13.37
CA ALA A 25 7.57 2.58 -13.52
C ALA A 25 7.51 1.59 -12.34
N GLN A 26 6.64 1.80 -11.35
CA GLN A 26 6.43 0.83 -10.28
C GLN A 26 5.67 -0.39 -10.81
N ARG A 27 6.15 -1.57 -10.42
CA ARG A 27 5.40 -2.81 -10.61
C ARG A 27 4.25 -2.86 -9.62
N VAL A 28 3.13 -3.38 -10.08
CA VAL A 28 1.95 -3.60 -9.24
C VAL A 28 1.41 -5.01 -9.48
N THR A 29 0.72 -5.52 -8.48
CA THR A 29 -0.07 -6.75 -8.57
C THR A 29 -1.54 -6.37 -8.48
N ILE A 30 -2.31 -6.72 -9.50
CA ILE A 30 -3.77 -6.62 -9.47
C ILE A 30 -4.30 -7.93 -8.92
N VAL A 31 -5.09 -7.86 -7.85
CA VAL A 31 -5.70 -9.03 -7.22
C VAL A 31 -7.06 -9.26 -7.87
N THR A 32 -7.18 -10.33 -8.64
CA THR A 32 -8.41 -10.68 -9.36
C THR A 32 -9.03 -11.97 -8.81
N SER A 33 -10.26 -12.25 -9.22
CA SER A 33 -10.93 -13.52 -8.88
C SER A 33 -10.29 -14.76 -9.53
N LYS A 34 -9.41 -14.57 -10.52
CA LYS A 34 -8.70 -15.64 -11.23
C LYS A 34 -7.24 -15.79 -10.80
N GLY A 35 -6.79 -14.94 -9.87
CA GLY A 35 -5.40 -14.90 -9.41
C GLY A 35 -4.78 -13.51 -9.54
N GLU A 36 -3.48 -13.45 -9.43
CA GLU A 36 -2.72 -12.21 -9.49
C GLU A 36 -2.28 -11.90 -10.92
N VAL A 37 -2.45 -10.63 -11.32
CA VAL A 37 -1.99 -10.11 -12.62
C VAL A 37 -0.95 -9.04 -12.36
N THR A 38 0.25 -9.23 -12.89
CA THR A 38 1.34 -8.25 -12.80
C THR A 38 1.13 -7.12 -13.81
N GLY A 39 1.38 -5.89 -13.40
CA GLY A 39 1.38 -4.73 -14.28
C GLY A 39 2.46 -3.73 -13.89
N VAL A 40 2.61 -2.71 -14.71
CA VAL A 40 3.52 -1.58 -14.48
C VAL A 40 2.76 -0.27 -14.65
N ILE A 41 3.00 0.69 -13.75
CA ILE A 41 2.38 2.01 -13.86
C ILE A 41 3.12 2.82 -14.92
N GLY A 42 2.37 3.27 -15.91
CA GLY A 42 2.84 4.10 -17.01
C GLY A 42 2.02 5.37 -17.20
N SER A 43 2.49 6.21 -18.10
CA SER A 43 1.80 7.41 -18.54
C SER A 43 2.16 7.70 -20.01
N LYS A 44 1.59 8.74 -20.58
CA LYS A 44 2.02 9.23 -21.90
C LYS A 44 3.52 9.54 -21.88
N PRO A 45 4.30 9.07 -22.88
CA PRO A 45 5.73 9.32 -22.92
C PRO A 45 6.03 10.81 -23.16
N PRO A 46 7.17 11.31 -22.64
CA PRO A 46 7.51 12.75 -22.70
C PRO A 46 7.64 13.28 -24.14
N HIS A 47 7.91 12.42 -25.12
CA HIS A 47 8.09 12.80 -26.51
C HIS A 47 6.81 13.36 -27.17
N ILE A 48 5.64 13.00 -26.67
CA ILE A 48 4.34 13.47 -27.19
C ILE A 48 3.67 14.50 -26.27
N LEU A 49 4.37 14.90 -25.20
CA LEU A 49 3.89 15.96 -24.29
C LEU A 49 4.37 17.34 -24.76
N SER A 50 3.57 18.38 -24.49
CA SER A 50 4.00 19.76 -24.70
C SER A 50 5.20 20.10 -23.80
N PRO A 51 6.04 21.10 -24.15
CA PRO A 51 7.15 21.55 -23.31
C PRO A 51 6.71 21.95 -21.88
N GLU A 52 5.53 22.51 -21.74
CA GLU A 52 4.94 22.91 -20.44
C GLU A 52 4.54 21.68 -19.62
N ALA A 53 3.91 20.68 -20.25
CA ALA A 53 3.48 19.46 -19.59
C ALA A 53 4.69 18.63 -19.08
N ARG A 54 5.82 18.64 -19.82
CA ARG A 54 7.05 17.94 -19.40
C ARG A 54 7.67 18.48 -18.11
N LYS A 55 7.40 19.75 -17.78
CA LYS A 55 7.93 20.41 -16.57
C LYS A 55 7.10 20.15 -15.32
N LYS A 56 5.92 19.55 -15.48
CA LYS A 56 5.00 19.27 -14.36
C LYS A 56 5.02 17.79 -14.00
N PRO A 57 4.87 17.44 -12.71
CA PRO A 57 4.61 16.06 -12.32
C PRO A 57 3.39 15.50 -13.05
N VAL A 58 3.46 14.23 -13.42
CA VAL A 58 2.32 13.53 -14.01
C VAL A 58 1.23 13.40 -12.95
N GLU A 59 0.01 13.79 -13.28
CA GLU A 59 -1.14 13.60 -12.40
C GLU A 59 -1.60 12.13 -12.42
N ILE A 60 -2.08 11.63 -11.29
CA ILE A 60 -2.53 10.22 -11.17
C ILE A 60 -3.61 9.88 -12.19
N LYS A 61 -4.51 10.82 -12.51
CA LYS A 61 -5.56 10.62 -13.53
C LYS A 61 -5.03 10.35 -14.95
N ASP A 62 -3.78 10.74 -15.22
CA ASP A 62 -3.08 10.55 -16.50
C ASP A 62 -2.20 9.29 -16.51
N MET A 63 -2.21 8.54 -15.42
CA MET A 63 -1.52 7.26 -15.29
C MET A 63 -2.45 6.09 -15.63
N PHE A 64 -1.85 4.98 -16.02
CA PHE A 64 -2.51 3.70 -16.23
C PHE A 64 -1.59 2.57 -15.78
N ILE A 65 -2.15 1.39 -15.59
CA ILE A 65 -1.39 0.16 -15.40
C ILE A 65 -1.40 -0.58 -16.73
N ASP A 66 -0.21 -0.85 -17.26
CA ASP A 66 0.01 -1.73 -18.39
C ASP A 66 0.22 -3.15 -17.86
N ILE A 67 -0.67 -4.04 -18.23
CA ILE A 67 -0.65 -5.47 -17.87
C ILE A 67 -0.22 -6.36 -19.04
N GLY A 68 0.15 -5.76 -20.19
CA GLY A 68 0.50 -6.47 -21.42
C GLY A 68 -0.70 -6.94 -22.25
N ALA A 69 -1.92 -6.60 -21.88
CA ALA A 69 -3.10 -6.90 -22.67
C ALA A 69 -3.16 -6.00 -23.92
N THR A 70 -3.66 -6.56 -25.02
CA THR A 70 -3.82 -5.87 -26.32
C THR A 70 -5.24 -5.39 -26.55
N SER A 71 -6.18 -5.81 -25.71
CA SER A 71 -7.58 -5.40 -25.75
C SER A 71 -8.22 -5.44 -24.36
N ARG A 72 -9.37 -4.79 -24.23
CA ARG A 72 -10.21 -4.86 -23.03
C ARG A 72 -10.64 -6.28 -22.73
N GLU A 73 -11.06 -7.01 -23.76
CA GLU A 73 -11.55 -8.38 -23.65
C GLU A 73 -10.47 -9.30 -23.09
N GLU A 74 -9.24 -9.19 -23.58
CA GLU A 74 -8.11 -9.96 -23.07
C GLU A 74 -7.81 -9.65 -21.59
N ALA A 75 -7.81 -8.38 -21.19
CA ALA A 75 -7.65 -8.00 -19.79
C ALA A 75 -8.76 -8.61 -18.91
N MET A 76 -10.00 -8.62 -19.40
CA MET A 76 -11.14 -9.22 -18.70
C MET A 76 -11.05 -10.76 -18.67
N GLU A 77 -10.53 -11.40 -19.71
CA GLU A 77 -10.26 -12.83 -19.71
C GLU A 77 -9.25 -13.24 -18.65
N TRP A 78 -8.25 -12.38 -18.36
CA TRP A 78 -7.32 -12.57 -17.24
C TRP A 78 -7.94 -12.29 -15.86
N GLY A 79 -9.18 -11.82 -15.84
CA GLY A 79 -9.99 -11.60 -14.64
C GLY A 79 -10.00 -10.17 -14.13
N VAL A 80 -9.28 -9.24 -14.78
CA VAL A 80 -9.21 -7.84 -14.36
C VAL A 80 -10.55 -7.14 -14.57
N ARG A 81 -11.05 -6.45 -13.54
CA ARG A 81 -12.34 -5.78 -13.56
C ARG A 81 -12.29 -4.45 -12.80
N PRO A 82 -13.16 -3.49 -13.13
CA PRO A 82 -13.43 -2.36 -12.26
C PRO A 82 -13.81 -2.86 -10.85
N GLY A 83 -13.23 -2.21 -9.82
CA GLY A 83 -13.37 -2.61 -8.43
C GLY A 83 -12.24 -3.47 -7.88
N ASP A 84 -11.43 -4.12 -8.73
CA ASP A 84 -10.27 -4.87 -8.27
C ASP A 84 -9.21 -3.95 -7.66
N MET A 85 -8.47 -4.49 -6.68
CA MET A 85 -7.38 -3.78 -6.03
C MET A 85 -6.06 -4.01 -6.73
N ALA A 86 -5.27 -2.95 -6.88
CA ALA A 86 -3.89 -3.03 -7.31
C ALA A 86 -2.99 -2.56 -6.16
N VAL A 87 -1.95 -3.32 -5.88
CA VAL A 87 -0.98 -3.02 -4.80
C VAL A 87 0.44 -2.99 -5.36
N PRO A 88 1.35 -2.18 -4.81
CA PRO A 88 2.75 -2.22 -5.19
C PRO A 88 3.33 -3.63 -5.04
N HIS A 89 4.06 -4.08 -6.03
CA HIS A 89 4.75 -5.37 -6.00
C HIS A 89 6.17 -5.17 -5.45
N PHE A 90 6.35 -5.54 -4.18
CA PHE A 90 7.64 -5.45 -3.51
C PHE A 90 7.90 -6.72 -2.70
N GLU A 91 9.09 -7.28 -2.86
CA GLU A 91 9.57 -8.38 -2.04
C GLU A 91 10.29 -7.84 -0.81
N PHE A 92 10.15 -8.54 0.32
CA PHE A 92 10.97 -8.26 1.49
C PHE A 92 12.45 -8.55 1.16
N THR A 93 13.30 -7.57 1.39
CA THR A 93 14.71 -7.64 1.05
C THR A 93 15.59 -7.18 2.21
N VAL A 94 16.56 -8.00 2.60
CA VAL A 94 17.66 -7.56 3.46
C VAL A 94 18.64 -6.82 2.57
N MET A 95 18.94 -5.56 2.90
CA MET A 95 19.83 -4.72 2.11
C MET A 95 21.32 -5.12 2.29
N ASN A 96 22.22 -4.47 1.58
CA ASN A 96 23.66 -4.73 1.68
C ASN A 96 24.19 -4.54 3.13
N ASN A 97 23.65 -3.57 3.86
CA ASN A 97 23.78 -3.54 5.31
C ASN A 97 22.70 -4.44 5.91
N PRO A 98 23.05 -5.57 6.56
CA PRO A 98 22.07 -6.54 7.07
C PRO A 98 21.19 -6.00 8.21
N LYS A 99 21.48 -4.84 8.74
CA LYS A 99 20.63 -4.14 9.72
C LYS A 99 19.54 -3.29 9.05
N MET A 100 19.58 -3.16 7.72
CA MET A 100 18.61 -2.39 6.95
C MET A 100 17.72 -3.33 6.14
N LEU A 101 16.44 -3.07 6.21
CA LEU A 101 15.41 -3.89 5.59
C LEU A 101 14.58 -3.04 4.62
N LEU A 102 14.28 -3.58 3.46
CA LEU A 102 13.43 -2.96 2.46
C LEU A 102 12.15 -3.79 2.30
N ALA A 103 11.01 -3.15 2.47
CA ALA A 103 9.71 -3.76 2.20
C ALA A 103 8.64 -2.67 1.99
N LYS A 104 7.48 -3.07 1.49
CA LYS A 104 6.31 -2.21 1.45
C LYS A 104 5.57 -2.23 2.79
N ALA A 105 4.82 -1.16 3.05
CA ALA A 105 3.89 -1.07 4.17
C ALA A 105 4.56 -1.28 5.55
N TRP A 106 5.77 -0.74 5.74
CA TRP A 106 6.35 -0.58 7.07
C TRP A 106 5.40 0.19 7.98
N ASP A 107 4.73 1.16 7.43
CA ASP A 107 3.58 1.83 7.97
C ASP A 107 2.32 0.98 7.72
N ASN A 108 1.69 0.35 8.75
CA ASN A 108 2.35 0.17 10.03
C ASN A 108 2.46 -1.33 10.38
N ARG A 109 3.01 -2.14 9.47
CA ARG A 109 3.23 -3.57 9.72
C ARG A 109 4.27 -3.82 10.80
N ILE A 110 5.26 -2.91 10.95
CA ILE A 110 6.26 -3.06 11.99
C ILE A 110 5.65 -2.85 13.37
N GLY A 111 4.76 -1.90 13.54
CA GLY A 111 4.02 -1.70 14.79
C GLY A 111 3.17 -2.93 15.16
N CYS A 112 2.53 -3.56 14.18
CA CYS A 112 1.82 -4.82 14.40
C CYS A 112 2.77 -5.95 14.85
N ALA A 113 3.93 -6.07 14.22
CA ALA A 113 4.93 -7.08 14.60
C ALA A 113 5.46 -6.85 16.03
N ILE A 114 5.73 -5.61 16.39
CA ILE A 114 6.14 -5.23 17.75
C ILE A 114 5.07 -5.60 18.77
N ALA A 115 3.81 -5.28 18.50
CA ALA A 115 2.70 -5.63 19.40
C ALA A 115 2.58 -7.14 19.61
N ILE A 116 2.72 -7.92 18.54
CA ILE A 116 2.71 -9.40 18.61
C ILE A 116 3.89 -9.91 19.44
N ASP A 117 5.10 -9.38 19.22
CA ASP A 117 6.29 -9.81 19.94
C ASP A 117 6.23 -9.48 21.44
N VAL A 118 5.75 -8.29 21.79
CA VAL A 118 5.48 -7.89 23.17
C VAL A 118 4.52 -8.86 23.84
N MET A 119 3.41 -9.21 23.17
CA MET A 119 2.43 -10.14 23.73
C MET A 119 3.00 -11.56 23.91
N LYS A 120 3.83 -12.03 22.97
CA LYS A 120 4.55 -13.30 23.11
C LYS A 120 5.49 -13.31 24.30
N ASN A 121 6.27 -12.26 24.49
CA ASN A 121 7.22 -12.14 25.60
C ASN A 121 6.48 -12.07 26.94
N LEU A 122 5.41 -11.28 27.03
CA LEU A 122 4.61 -11.16 28.25
C LEU A 122 3.90 -12.47 28.61
N SER A 123 3.49 -13.29 27.64
CA SER A 123 2.86 -14.59 27.89
C SER A 123 3.79 -15.57 28.63
N GLN A 124 5.11 -15.33 28.62
CA GLN A 124 6.11 -16.14 29.30
C GLN A 124 6.56 -15.57 30.64
N THR A 125 6.02 -14.42 31.05
CA THR A 125 6.47 -13.68 32.23
C THR A 125 5.28 -13.35 33.11
N ALA A 126 5.41 -13.58 34.43
CA ALA A 126 4.39 -13.15 35.38
C ALA A 126 4.37 -11.62 35.47
N HIS A 127 3.19 -11.03 35.32
CA HIS A 127 2.98 -9.59 35.45
C HIS A 127 1.65 -9.28 36.17
N PRO A 128 1.57 -8.19 36.95
CA PRO A 128 0.40 -7.87 37.73
C PRO A 128 -0.72 -7.19 36.95
N ASN A 129 -0.43 -6.71 35.74
CA ASN A 129 -1.35 -5.91 34.93
C ASN A 129 -2.05 -6.78 33.87
N ILE A 130 -3.24 -6.35 33.44
CA ILE A 130 -3.89 -6.87 32.27
C ILE A 130 -3.34 -6.11 31.07
N VAL A 131 -2.83 -6.82 30.06
CA VAL A 131 -2.24 -6.22 28.86
C VAL A 131 -3.04 -6.65 27.63
N TYR A 132 -3.37 -5.69 26.80
CA TYR A 132 -4.06 -5.89 25.53
C TYR A 132 -3.11 -5.54 24.37
N GLY A 133 -2.90 -6.48 23.46
CA GLY A 133 -2.30 -6.21 22.14
C GLY A 133 -3.43 -5.92 21.14
N VAL A 134 -3.43 -4.75 20.55
CA VAL A 134 -4.53 -4.31 19.69
C VAL A 134 -4.00 -3.90 18.32
N GLY A 135 -4.48 -4.58 17.27
CA GLY A 135 -4.34 -4.13 15.88
C GLY A 135 -5.57 -3.31 15.49
N THR A 136 -5.42 -2.02 15.33
CA THR A 136 -6.52 -1.12 14.97
C THR A 136 -6.77 -1.13 13.47
N VAL A 137 -8.02 -0.93 13.05
CA VAL A 137 -8.41 -0.82 11.65
C VAL A 137 -8.62 0.63 11.25
N GLN A 138 -8.47 0.92 9.95
CA GLN A 138 -8.80 2.24 9.38
C GLN A 138 -8.04 3.40 10.04
N GLU A 139 -6.76 3.19 10.33
CA GLU A 139 -5.88 4.24 10.84
C GLU A 139 -5.73 5.32 9.77
N GLU A 140 -5.35 4.97 8.54
CA GLU A 140 -5.05 5.83 7.38
C GLU A 140 -6.25 6.68 6.88
N VAL A 141 -7.43 6.45 7.42
CA VAL A 141 -8.66 7.19 7.07
C VAL A 141 -9.30 7.85 8.29
N GLY A 142 -8.52 8.13 9.33
CA GLY A 142 -8.91 8.95 10.48
C GLY A 142 -8.94 8.25 11.82
N LEU A 143 -8.01 7.33 12.10
CA LEU A 143 -7.78 6.69 13.41
C LEU A 143 -9.03 5.97 13.98
N ARG A 144 -9.90 5.46 13.10
CA ARG A 144 -11.24 5.02 13.49
C ARG A 144 -11.23 3.85 14.44
N GLY A 145 -10.37 2.85 14.17
CA GLY A 145 -10.24 1.66 14.99
C GLY A 145 -9.69 1.95 16.39
N ALA A 146 -8.77 2.90 16.52
CA ALA A 146 -8.21 3.30 17.81
C ALA A 146 -9.29 3.84 18.76
N LYS A 147 -10.21 4.69 18.25
CA LYS A 147 -11.34 5.20 19.04
C LYS A 147 -12.23 4.09 19.58
N THR A 148 -12.64 3.17 18.74
CA THR A 148 -13.55 2.09 19.15
C THR A 148 -12.87 1.09 20.07
N ALA A 149 -11.60 0.76 19.84
CA ALA A 149 -10.82 -0.11 20.69
C ALA A 149 -10.62 0.48 22.10
N THR A 150 -10.21 1.76 22.17
CA THR A 150 -10.05 2.47 23.45
C THR A 150 -11.35 2.55 24.24
N TYR A 151 -12.46 2.85 23.56
CA TYR A 151 -13.77 2.87 24.20
C TYR A 151 -14.16 1.51 24.79
N LYS A 152 -13.86 0.42 24.07
CA LYS A 152 -14.20 -0.94 24.54
C LYS A 152 -13.28 -1.43 25.65
N VAL A 153 -11.98 -1.16 25.56
CA VAL A 153 -10.97 -1.65 26.52
C VAL A 153 -10.92 -0.78 27.76
N GLN A 154 -11.14 0.53 27.65
CA GLN A 154 -11.02 1.53 28.73
C GLN A 154 -9.69 1.39 29.49
N PRO A 155 -8.53 1.49 28.82
CA PRO A 155 -7.24 1.27 29.44
C PRO A 155 -6.87 2.41 30.39
N ASP A 156 -6.17 2.11 31.47
CA ASP A 156 -5.56 3.12 32.35
C ASP A 156 -4.35 3.78 31.68
N ILE A 157 -3.62 3.02 30.85
CA ILE A 157 -2.46 3.50 30.08
C ILE A 157 -2.57 2.90 28.67
N ALA A 158 -2.29 3.71 27.65
CA ALA A 158 -2.23 3.27 26.27
C ALA A 158 -0.91 3.69 25.62
N PHE A 159 -0.35 2.81 24.80
CA PHE A 159 0.82 3.08 23.96
C PHE A 159 0.41 2.97 22.50
N ALA A 160 0.67 4.00 21.72
CA ALA A 160 0.59 3.95 20.28
C ALA A 160 1.98 3.62 19.71
N VAL A 161 2.05 2.61 18.86
CA VAL A 161 3.30 2.20 18.19
C VAL A 161 3.13 2.49 16.72
N ASP A 162 3.93 3.40 16.21
CA ASP A 162 3.86 3.85 14.82
C ASP A 162 5.25 4.13 14.26
N VAL A 163 5.33 4.36 12.93
CA VAL A 163 6.56 4.73 12.25
C VAL A 163 6.66 6.25 12.12
N GLY A 164 7.88 6.74 11.98
CA GLY A 164 8.14 8.16 11.81
C GLY A 164 9.14 8.41 10.67
N ILE A 165 9.15 9.65 10.17
CA ILE A 165 10.16 10.10 9.22
C ILE A 165 11.50 10.15 9.93
N ALA A 166 12.53 9.48 9.37
CA ALA A 166 13.85 9.40 9.98
C ALA A 166 14.54 10.77 10.11
N GLY A 167 14.28 11.69 9.16
CA GLY A 167 14.84 13.05 9.19
C GLY A 167 16.33 13.11 8.89
N ASP A 168 16.84 12.12 8.17
CA ASP A 168 18.24 11.99 7.76
C ASP A 168 18.49 12.42 6.30
N THR A 169 17.46 13.02 5.67
CA THR A 169 17.49 13.57 4.30
C THR A 169 17.14 15.05 4.29
#